data_681c92209f0423f16fd970da7923fed0
#
_entry.id   681c92209f0423f16fd970da7923fed0
#
_cell.length_a   1.000
_cell.length_b   1.000
_cell.length_c   1.000
_cell.angle_alpha   90.00
_cell.angle_beta   90.00
_cell.angle_gamma   90.00
#
_symmetry.space_group_name_H-M   'P 1'
#
loop_
_entity.id
_entity.type
_entity.pdbx_description
1 polymer ?
#
loop_
_entity_poly.entity_id
_entity_poly.type
_entity_poly.pdbx_seq_one_letter_code
_entity_poly.pdbx_strand_id
1 'polypeptide(L)'
;MKKNKTKKFGRREFLVTGGSSLLLSGLINKPALSKNIRRLVMASTWPKNFPGLGTSPERIARHMKIATEGEIEIKVYAAGELVPALEAFDAATSGVADLYNGAEYYWQGKNIGFNFFTSVPFGMTANELNAW
;
A
#
# COMPACT_ATOMS: atom_id res chain seq x y z
N MET A 1 -30.79 -70.43 -18.44
CA MET A 1 -30.54 -69.23 -19.27
C MET A 1 -31.35 -68.05 -18.73
N LYS A 2 -30.76 -67.14 -17.96
CA LYS A 2 -31.42 -65.91 -17.45
C LYS A 2 -31.17 -64.74 -18.45
N LYS A 3 -32.29 -64.30 -19.06
CA LYS A 3 -32.21 -63.09 -19.97
C LYS A 3 -32.01 -61.82 -19.14
N ASN A 4 -30.89 -61.18 -19.38
CA ASN A 4 -30.57 -59.84 -18.81
C ASN A 4 -31.40 -58.79 -19.58
N LYS A 5 -32.39 -58.15 -18.90
CA LYS A 5 -33.16 -57.05 -19.46
C LYS A 5 -32.37 -55.76 -19.23
N THR A 6 -31.77 -55.21 -20.28
CA THR A 6 -31.21 -53.85 -20.27
C THR A 6 -32.33 -52.83 -20.17
N LYS A 7 -32.40 -52.10 -19.03
CA LYS A 7 -33.31 -50.98 -18.80
C LYS A 7 -32.90 -49.81 -19.72
N LYS A 8 -33.74 -49.46 -20.69
CA LYS A 8 -33.54 -48.27 -21.50
C LYS A 8 -33.94 -47.05 -20.68
N PHE A 9 -32.98 -46.19 -20.36
CA PHE A 9 -33.23 -44.89 -19.71
C PHE A 9 -34.01 -43.98 -20.67
N GLY A 10 -35.20 -43.53 -20.25
CA GLY A 10 -36.04 -42.64 -21.00
C GLY A 10 -35.58 -41.17 -20.86
N ARG A 11 -35.80 -40.38 -21.92
CA ARG A 11 -35.46 -38.94 -21.96
C ARG A 11 -36.02 -38.12 -20.80
N ARG A 12 -37.11 -38.57 -20.16
CA ARG A 12 -37.71 -37.93 -19.00
C ARG A 12 -36.89 -38.12 -17.71
N GLU A 13 -36.25 -39.26 -17.51
CA GLU A 13 -35.42 -39.48 -16.32
C GLU A 13 -34.12 -38.69 -16.36
N PHE A 14 -33.60 -38.38 -17.56
CA PHE A 14 -32.43 -37.52 -17.74
C PHE A 14 -32.70 -36.08 -17.32
N LEU A 15 -33.92 -35.57 -17.54
CA LEU A 15 -34.28 -34.17 -17.16
C LEU A 15 -34.49 -34.01 -15.66
N VAL A 16 -34.95 -35.06 -14.96
CA VAL A 16 -35.15 -34.98 -13.50
C VAL A 16 -33.84 -35.11 -12.73
N THR A 17 -32.89 -35.90 -13.23
CA THR A 17 -31.57 -36.05 -12.57
C THR A 17 -30.61 -34.93 -12.91
N GLY A 18 -30.72 -34.29 -14.09
CA GLY A 18 -29.90 -33.17 -14.50
C GLY A 18 -30.33 -31.82 -13.89
N GLY A 19 -31.60 -31.69 -13.47
CA GLY A 19 -32.12 -30.42 -12.93
C GLY A 19 -31.67 -30.08 -11.51
N SER A 20 -31.27 -31.08 -10.72
CA SER A 20 -30.86 -30.87 -9.32
C SER A 20 -29.40 -30.42 -9.18
N SER A 21 -28.55 -30.59 -10.21
CA SER A 21 -27.15 -30.16 -10.17
C SER A 21 -26.94 -28.70 -10.56
N LEU A 22 -27.95 -28.07 -11.15
CA LEU A 22 -27.86 -26.66 -11.61
C LEU A 22 -28.17 -25.61 -10.53
N LEU A 23 -28.72 -26.06 -9.38
CA LEU A 23 -29.03 -25.14 -8.28
C LEU A 23 -27.88 -24.92 -7.29
N LEU A 24 -26.80 -25.70 -7.35
CA LEU A 24 -25.62 -25.50 -6.50
C LEU A 24 -24.52 -24.62 -7.16
N SER A 25 -24.62 -24.31 -8.45
CA SER A 25 -23.69 -23.40 -9.12
C SER A 25 -23.99 -21.91 -8.90
N GLY A 26 -25.00 -21.60 -8.11
CA GLY A 26 -25.34 -20.24 -7.68
C GLY A 26 -24.53 -19.71 -6.48
N LEU A 27 -23.53 -20.44 -5.99
CA LEU A 27 -22.47 -19.88 -5.17
C LEU A 27 -21.53 -19.11 -6.10
N ILE A 28 -22.03 -17.97 -6.54
CA ILE A 28 -21.35 -16.93 -7.28
C ILE A 28 -20.02 -16.69 -6.59
N ASN A 29 -18.94 -17.18 -7.22
CA ASN A 29 -17.64 -16.59 -7.03
C ASN A 29 -17.81 -15.10 -7.33
N LYS A 30 -17.98 -14.28 -6.31
CA LYS A 30 -17.79 -12.83 -6.46
C LYS A 30 -16.45 -12.70 -7.15
N PRO A 31 -16.36 -12.07 -8.35
CA PRO A 31 -15.06 -11.83 -8.94
C PRO A 31 -14.27 -11.14 -7.85
N ALA A 32 -13.13 -11.72 -7.47
CA ALA A 32 -12.18 -11.05 -6.62
C ALA A 32 -11.77 -9.83 -7.42
N LEU A 33 -12.41 -8.67 -7.13
CA LEU A 33 -11.97 -7.39 -7.61
C LEU A 33 -10.54 -7.27 -7.07
N SER A 34 -9.57 -7.53 -7.95
CA SER A 34 -8.16 -7.32 -7.64
C SER A 34 -8.05 -5.86 -7.25
N LYS A 35 -7.96 -5.58 -5.95
CA LYS A 35 -7.68 -4.23 -5.47
C LYS A 35 -6.39 -3.81 -6.14
N ASN A 36 -6.45 -2.73 -6.90
CA ASN A 36 -5.28 -2.20 -7.59
C ASN A 36 -4.38 -1.52 -6.54
N ILE A 37 -3.55 -2.32 -5.87
CA ILE A 37 -2.69 -1.84 -4.79
C ILE A 37 -1.55 -1.02 -5.39
N ARG A 38 -1.52 0.26 -5.08
CA ARG A 38 -0.42 1.16 -5.41
C ARG A 38 0.65 1.06 -4.34
N ARG A 39 1.81 0.53 -4.69
CA ARG A 39 2.97 0.44 -3.81
C ARG A 39 3.89 1.62 -4.05
N LEU A 40 4.17 2.37 -2.98
CA LEU A 40 5.05 3.53 -2.98
C LEU A 40 6.28 3.23 -2.12
N VAL A 41 7.41 3.78 -2.53
CA VAL A 41 8.70 3.69 -1.86
C VAL A 41 9.02 5.03 -1.22
N MET A 42 9.36 5.01 0.09
CA MET A 42 9.79 6.20 0.82
C MET A 42 11.22 6.02 1.31
N ALA A 43 12.11 6.94 0.96
CA ALA A 43 13.47 7.03 1.48
C ALA A 43 13.53 7.97 2.70
N SER A 44 14.09 7.52 3.83
CA SER A 44 14.24 8.34 5.04
C SER A 44 15.68 8.72 5.30
N THR A 45 15.90 9.93 5.79
CA THR A 45 17.21 10.41 6.25
C THR A 45 17.56 9.94 7.66
N TRP A 46 16.60 9.36 8.39
CA TRP A 46 16.81 8.93 9.77
C TRP A 46 16.88 7.41 9.92
N PRO A 47 17.61 6.94 10.94
CA PRO A 47 17.66 5.52 11.26
C PRO A 47 16.28 4.95 11.62
N LYS A 48 16.13 3.66 11.42
CA LYS A 48 14.93 2.94 11.83
C LYS A 48 14.70 3.09 13.34
N ASN A 49 13.43 3.28 13.72
CA ASN A 49 13.01 3.44 15.12
C ASN A 49 13.58 4.69 15.82
N PHE A 50 14.21 5.61 15.12
CA PHE A 50 14.63 6.87 15.73
C PHE A 50 13.40 7.62 16.27
N PRO A 51 13.38 8.00 17.57
CA PRO A 51 12.21 8.59 18.20
C PRO A 51 11.70 9.84 17.45
N GLY A 52 10.41 9.85 17.14
CA GLY A 52 9.79 10.93 16.37
C GLY A 52 10.10 10.84 14.87
N LEU A 53 11.29 11.16 14.46
CA LEU A 53 11.66 11.35 13.05
C LEU A 53 11.72 10.04 12.24
N GLY A 54 12.20 8.96 12.85
CA GLY A 54 12.25 7.63 12.20
C GLY A 54 10.96 6.84 12.35
N THR A 55 10.19 7.09 13.43
CA THR A 55 8.93 6.37 13.67
C THR A 55 7.71 7.04 13.01
N SER A 56 7.77 8.33 12.72
CA SER A 56 6.67 9.07 12.07
C SER A 56 6.36 8.56 10.66
N PRO A 57 7.33 8.32 9.76
CA PRO A 57 7.03 7.80 8.43
C PRO A 57 6.38 6.41 8.46
N GLU A 58 6.78 5.55 9.39
CA GLU A 58 6.16 4.23 9.60
C GLU A 58 4.70 4.37 10.05
N ARG A 59 4.43 5.35 10.91
CA ARG A 59 3.07 5.66 11.37
C ARG A 59 2.22 6.19 10.22
N ILE A 60 2.76 7.11 9.40
CA ILE A 60 2.08 7.63 8.21
C ILE A 60 1.76 6.50 7.24
N ALA A 61 2.73 5.64 6.93
CA ALA A 61 2.54 4.49 6.04
C ALA A 61 1.39 3.58 6.52
N ARG A 62 1.34 3.30 7.82
CA ARG A 62 0.27 2.50 8.42
C ARG A 62 -1.09 3.20 8.34
N HIS A 63 -1.16 4.50 8.63
CA HIS A 63 -2.41 5.25 8.54
C HIS A 63 -2.91 5.36 7.10
N MET A 64 -2.04 5.58 6.13
CA MET A 64 -2.39 5.57 4.70
C MET A 64 -2.99 4.23 4.28
N LYS A 65 -2.38 3.13 4.68
CA LYS A 65 -2.91 1.79 4.40
C LYS A 65 -4.31 1.59 4.99
N ILE A 66 -4.54 2.05 6.22
CA ILE A 66 -5.85 1.94 6.89
C ILE A 66 -6.86 2.85 6.19
N ALA A 67 -6.52 4.12 5.97
CA ALA A 67 -7.42 5.11 5.38
C ALA A 67 -7.84 4.78 3.95
N THR A 68 -6.99 4.08 3.19
CA THR A 68 -7.26 3.65 1.81
C THR A 68 -7.72 2.19 1.72
N GLU A 69 -8.05 1.57 2.84
CA GLU A 69 -8.43 0.15 2.91
C GLU A 69 -7.42 -0.78 2.19
N GLY A 70 -6.13 -0.40 2.23
CA GLY A 70 -5.03 -1.13 1.61
C GLY A 70 -4.80 -0.86 0.12
N GLU A 71 -5.44 0.15 -0.47
CA GLU A 71 -5.19 0.54 -1.87
C GLU A 71 -3.82 1.24 -2.03
N ILE A 72 -3.34 1.92 -0.97
CA ILE A 72 -2.00 2.53 -0.95
C ILE A 72 -1.16 1.86 0.13
N GLU A 73 -0.03 1.29 -0.27
CA GLU A 73 0.98 0.73 0.61
C GLU A 73 2.29 1.51 0.43
N ILE A 74 2.80 2.09 1.52
CA ILE A 74 4.09 2.80 1.51
C ILE A 74 5.11 1.91 2.21
N LYS A 75 6.19 1.57 1.50
CA LYS A 75 7.34 0.90 2.08
C LYS A 75 8.39 1.94 2.45
N VAL A 76 8.65 2.07 3.75
CA VAL A 76 9.65 2.99 4.29
C VAL A 76 11.01 2.30 4.35
N TYR A 77 12.02 2.96 3.82
CA TYR A 77 13.42 2.56 3.93
C TYR A 77 14.15 3.57 4.83
N ALA A 78 14.78 3.07 5.87
CA ALA A 78 15.57 3.89 6.78
C ALA A 78 16.87 4.38 6.13
N ALA A 79 17.55 5.31 6.79
CA ALA A 79 18.84 5.84 6.34
C ALA A 79 19.83 4.70 6.03
N GLY A 80 20.35 4.71 4.81
CA GLY A 80 21.32 3.71 4.34
C GLY A 80 20.71 2.38 3.85
N GLU A 81 19.39 2.17 3.94
CA GLU A 81 18.77 0.94 3.42
C GLU A 81 18.54 0.98 1.91
N LEU A 82 18.12 2.11 1.37
CA LEU A 82 17.88 2.30 -0.07
C LEU A 82 18.99 3.15 -0.69
N VAL A 83 19.27 4.29 -0.09
CA VAL A 83 20.30 5.26 -0.47
C VAL A 83 20.97 5.81 0.80
N PRO A 84 22.17 6.42 0.72
CA PRO A 84 22.75 7.20 1.81
C PRO A 84 21.77 8.25 2.33
N ALA A 85 21.81 8.54 3.64
CA ALA A 85 20.84 9.38 4.32
C ALA A 85 20.56 10.73 3.61
N LEU A 86 21.62 11.45 3.21
CA LEU A 86 21.50 12.75 2.58
C LEU A 86 21.14 12.70 1.08
N GLU A 87 21.06 11.52 0.49
CA GLU A 87 20.63 11.32 -0.89
C GLU A 87 19.12 11.00 -1.01
N ALA A 88 18.39 11.00 0.11
CA ALA A 88 16.96 10.70 0.09
C ALA A 88 16.14 11.65 -0.82
N PHE A 89 16.48 12.95 -0.84
CA PHE A 89 15.87 13.91 -1.74
C PHE A 89 16.19 13.61 -3.21
N ASP A 90 17.45 13.27 -3.50
CA ASP A 90 17.89 12.93 -4.87
C ASP A 90 17.23 11.63 -5.36
N ALA A 91 17.04 10.66 -4.47
CA ALA A 91 16.32 9.44 -4.78
C ALA A 91 14.86 9.72 -5.19
N ALA A 92 14.20 10.65 -4.53
CA ALA A 92 12.84 11.05 -4.89
C ALA A 92 12.78 11.83 -6.20
N THR A 93 13.70 12.76 -6.43
CA THR A 93 13.73 13.56 -7.66
C THR A 93 14.15 12.76 -8.90
N SER A 94 14.95 11.70 -8.72
CA SER A 94 15.36 10.80 -9.80
C SER A 94 14.37 9.65 -10.06
N GLY A 95 13.33 9.50 -9.23
CA GLY A 95 12.34 8.42 -9.36
C GLY A 95 12.79 7.07 -8.79
N VAL A 96 13.88 7.01 -8.03
CA VAL A 96 14.31 5.82 -7.27
C VAL A 96 13.37 5.59 -6.08
N ALA A 97 12.86 6.67 -5.50
CA ALA A 97 11.81 6.66 -4.49
C ALA A 97 10.63 7.53 -4.94
N ASP A 98 9.42 7.22 -4.48
CA ASP A 98 8.23 8.04 -4.75
C ASP A 98 8.08 9.17 -3.74
N LEU A 99 8.63 8.98 -2.54
CA LEU A 99 8.54 9.90 -1.41
C LEU A 99 9.89 9.96 -0.69
N TYR A 100 10.15 11.07 -0.03
CA TYR A 100 11.26 11.15 0.93
C TYR A 100 10.77 11.69 2.28
N ASN A 101 11.50 11.34 3.32
CA ASN A 101 11.32 11.84 4.68
C ASN A 101 12.65 12.40 5.16
N GLY A 102 12.76 13.73 5.21
CA GLY A 102 13.97 14.46 5.54
C GLY A 102 13.67 15.86 6.05
N ALA A 103 14.69 16.56 6.51
CA ALA A 103 14.60 17.97 6.82
C ALA A 103 15.16 18.75 5.64
N GLU A 104 14.34 19.58 5.01
CA GLU A 104 14.67 20.25 3.74
C GLU A 104 15.93 21.09 3.81
N TYR A 105 16.29 21.66 4.96
CA TYR A 105 17.53 22.43 5.12
C TYR A 105 18.82 21.61 4.88
N TYR A 106 18.76 20.30 4.91
CA TYR A 106 19.90 19.45 4.51
C TYR A 106 20.31 19.68 3.07
N TRP A 107 19.39 20.11 2.23
CA TRP A 107 19.59 20.38 0.81
C TRP A 107 19.58 21.88 0.47
N GLN A 108 19.84 22.77 1.46
CA GLN A 108 19.93 24.22 1.24
C GLN A 108 20.93 24.62 0.14
N GLY A 109 21.97 23.80 -0.08
CA GLY A 109 22.92 23.99 -1.19
C GLY A 109 22.32 23.81 -2.57
N LYS A 110 21.17 23.12 -2.69
CA LYS A 110 20.43 22.96 -3.95
C LYS A 110 19.43 24.09 -4.16
N ASN A 111 18.76 24.52 -3.10
CA ASN A 111 17.84 25.67 -3.13
C ASN A 111 17.77 26.29 -1.73
N ILE A 112 18.12 27.59 -1.64
CA ILE A 112 18.10 28.32 -0.37
C ILE A 112 16.69 28.41 0.24
N GLY A 113 15.63 28.29 -0.58
CA GLY A 113 14.24 28.28 -0.14
C GLY A 113 13.89 27.10 0.75
N PHE A 114 14.66 26.00 0.73
CA PHE A 114 14.42 24.84 1.58
C PHE A 114 14.54 25.15 3.08
N ASN A 115 15.29 26.19 3.46
CA ASN A 115 15.38 26.59 4.85
C ASN A 115 14.02 27.01 5.45
N PHE A 116 13.10 27.51 4.63
CA PHE A 116 11.78 27.97 5.10
C PHE A 116 10.80 26.82 5.38
N PHE A 117 11.04 25.61 4.87
CA PHE A 117 10.16 24.47 5.08
C PHE A 117 10.43 23.72 6.37
N THR A 118 11.58 23.91 7.01
CA THR A 118 11.94 23.17 8.22
C THR A 118 11.90 24.05 9.46
N SER A 119 12.44 25.28 9.39
CA SER A 119 12.42 26.21 10.52
C SER A 119 12.54 27.64 10.03
N VAL A 120 11.63 28.50 10.47
CA VAL A 120 11.67 29.93 10.22
C VAL A 120 12.16 30.63 11.49
N PRO A 121 13.29 31.35 11.46
CA PRO A 121 13.74 32.12 12.63
C PRO A 121 12.62 33.04 13.12
N PHE A 122 12.37 33.04 14.43
CA PHE A 122 11.26 33.78 15.07
C PHE A 122 9.87 33.38 14.59
N GLY A 123 9.71 32.23 13.93
CA GLY A 123 8.43 31.62 13.57
C GLY A 123 7.74 30.96 14.78
N MET A 124 6.69 30.20 14.49
CA MET A 124 5.93 29.47 15.50
C MET A 124 6.80 28.48 16.28
N THR A 125 6.55 28.37 17.57
CA THR A 125 7.08 27.30 18.41
C THR A 125 6.44 25.96 18.01
N ALA A 126 7.05 24.85 18.42
CA ALA A 126 6.50 23.52 18.15
C ALA A 126 5.05 23.34 18.66
N ASN A 127 4.74 23.94 19.83
CA ASN A 127 3.38 23.89 20.39
C ASN A 127 2.38 24.70 19.58
N GLU A 128 2.76 25.86 19.10
CA GLU A 128 1.93 26.71 18.23
C GLU A 128 1.69 26.04 16.88
N LEU A 129 2.73 25.43 16.28
CA LEU A 129 2.62 24.72 15.02
C LEU A 129 1.71 23.49 15.14
N ASN A 130 1.75 22.78 16.26
CA ASN A 130 0.89 21.63 16.50
C ASN A 130 -0.58 22.03 16.80
N ALA A 131 -0.80 23.25 17.26
CA ALA A 131 -2.13 23.77 17.55
C ALA A 131 -2.82 24.38 16.32
N TRP A 132 -2.02 24.81 15.33
CA TRP A 132 -2.49 25.42 14.07
C TRP A 132 -2.96 24.36 13.08
#